data_b73d6eff819c77d06c065a5a3832a83c
#
_entry.id   b73d6eff819c77d06c065a5a3832a83c
#
_cell.length_a   1.000
_cell.length_b   1.000
_cell.length_c   1.000
_cell.angle_alpha   90.00
_cell.angle_beta   90.00
_cell.angle_gamma   90.00
#
_symmetry.space_group_name_H-M   'P 1'
#
loop_
_entity.id
_entity.type
_entity.pdbx_description
1 polymer ?
#
loop_
_entity_poly.entity_id
_entity_poly.type
_entity_poly.pdbx_seq_one_letter_code
_entity_poly.pdbx_strand_id
1 'polypeptide(L)'
;VWVRKYGLKAFSPIAKYFPYEDYDDFGASRSYGYKRQHLGHDMMGQVGTPIIAVESGYVEAIGWNQYGGWRLGIRSFDKKRYYYYAHLRKNYPYHKSLKEGSVVQAGDVIGYMGRTGYSQTENTNNIEVSHLHFGLQLIFDESQKEGNNEIWIDCYELVKFLELNRSETVKDQETKE
;
A
#
# COMPACT_ATOMS: atom_id res chain seq x y z
N VAL A 1 -26.99 -15.57 -26.02
CA VAL A 1 -26.96 -14.14 -25.72
C VAL A 1 -25.75 -13.87 -24.83
N TRP A 2 -24.79 -13.05 -25.29
CA TRP A 2 -23.63 -12.64 -24.53
C TRP A 2 -24.01 -11.47 -23.61
N VAL A 3 -23.88 -11.66 -22.30
CA VAL A 3 -24.10 -10.60 -21.31
C VAL A 3 -22.74 -10.08 -20.86
N ARG A 4 -22.49 -8.80 -21.02
CA ARG A 4 -21.30 -8.15 -20.49
C ARG A 4 -21.47 -7.93 -18.97
N LYS A 5 -20.71 -8.63 -18.15
CA LYS A 5 -20.66 -8.38 -16.71
C LYS A 5 -19.68 -7.25 -16.40
N TYR A 6 -20.14 -6.26 -15.70
CA TYR A 6 -19.31 -5.21 -15.13
C TYR A 6 -19.09 -5.54 -13.64
N GLY A 7 -17.85 -5.60 -13.22
CA GLY A 7 -17.46 -5.81 -11.83
C GLY A 7 -16.43 -4.79 -11.41
N LEU A 8 -16.25 -4.64 -10.10
CA LEU A 8 -15.21 -3.81 -9.54
C LEU A 8 -13.84 -4.42 -9.88
N LYS A 9 -12.98 -3.67 -10.56
CA LYS A 9 -11.63 -4.10 -10.97
C LYS A 9 -10.55 -3.76 -9.94
N ALA A 10 -10.92 -3.10 -8.85
CA ALA A 10 -10.05 -2.72 -7.75
C ALA A 10 -10.42 -3.51 -6.50
N PHE A 11 -9.41 -3.79 -5.68
CA PHE A 11 -9.56 -4.53 -4.42
C PHE A 11 -9.18 -3.65 -3.23
N SER A 12 -9.73 -3.98 -2.05
CA SER A 12 -9.24 -3.42 -0.79
C SER A 12 -7.74 -3.73 -0.62
N PRO A 13 -6.93 -2.80 -0.09
CA PRO A 13 -5.53 -3.07 0.19
C PRO A 13 -5.30 -4.07 1.34
N ILE A 14 -6.34 -4.42 2.10
CA ILE A 14 -6.29 -5.40 3.19
C ILE A 14 -7.04 -6.67 2.79
N ALA A 15 -6.39 -7.83 2.98
CA ALA A 15 -6.99 -9.14 2.68
C ALA A 15 -8.28 -9.37 3.48
N LYS A 16 -9.20 -10.14 2.89
CA LYS A 16 -10.46 -10.54 3.51
C LYS A 16 -10.19 -11.33 4.81
N TYR A 17 -11.04 -11.15 5.79
CA TYR A 17 -11.00 -11.76 7.13
C TYR A 17 -9.89 -11.22 8.06
N PHE A 18 -9.15 -10.22 7.66
CA PHE A 18 -8.19 -9.53 8.53
C PHE A 18 -8.80 -8.21 8.99
N PRO A 19 -9.05 -8.03 10.29
CA PRO A 19 -9.64 -6.81 10.82
C PRO A 19 -8.63 -5.65 10.81
N TYR A 20 -9.14 -4.44 10.62
CA TYR A 20 -8.37 -3.22 10.79
C TYR A 20 -9.28 -2.09 11.26
N GLU A 21 -8.68 -1.04 11.79
CA GLU A 21 -9.33 0.21 12.14
C GLU A 21 -8.72 1.35 11.34
N ASP A 22 -9.53 2.30 10.94
CA ASP A 22 -9.08 3.48 10.21
C ASP A 22 -9.87 4.73 10.60
N TYR A 23 -9.29 5.90 10.29
CA TYR A 23 -9.87 7.20 10.58
C TYR A 23 -9.66 8.13 9.39
N ASP A 24 -10.56 9.12 9.26
CA ASP A 24 -10.44 10.17 8.26
C ASP A 24 -9.44 11.24 8.78
N ASP A 25 -8.16 11.06 8.46
CA ASP A 25 -7.08 11.92 8.95
C ASP A 25 -6.14 12.41 7.84
N PHE A 26 -6.60 12.41 6.59
CA PHE A 26 -5.84 12.97 5.48
C PHE A 26 -5.49 14.44 5.72
N GLY A 27 -4.24 14.82 5.46
CA GLY A 27 -3.74 16.19 5.69
C GLY A 27 -3.44 16.52 7.14
N ALA A 28 -3.72 15.65 8.10
CA ALA A 28 -3.39 15.87 9.50
C ALA A 28 -1.88 16.07 9.72
N SER A 29 -1.52 16.90 10.70
CA SER A 29 -0.11 17.18 11.00
C SER A 29 0.59 15.93 11.56
N ARG A 30 1.77 15.65 11.04
CA ARG A 30 2.71 14.63 11.53
C ARG A 30 4.04 15.27 11.86
N SER A 31 4.72 14.74 12.87
CA SER A 31 6.06 15.21 13.25
C SER A 31 7.02 14.05 13.42
N TYR A 32 8.08 14.06 12.63
CA TYR A 32 9.28 13.26 12.80
C TYR A 32 10.44 14.05 12.19
N GLY A 33 11.21 14.69 13.05
CA GLY A 33 12.28 15.60 12.63
C GLY A 33 11.82 16.96 12.12
N TYR A 34 10.68 17.03 11.42
CA TYR A 34 10.02 18.25 10.97
C TYR A 34 8.52 18.02 10.79
N LYS A 35 7.77 19.13 10.74
CA LYS A 35 6.32 19.08 10.50
C LYS A 35 6.03 18.72 9.04
N ARG A 36 5.14 17.77 8.83
CA ARG A 36 4.64 17.37 7.51
C ARG A 36 3.15 17.04 7.58
N GLN A 37 2.50 17.01 6.43
CA GLN A 37 1.11 16.55 6.32
C GLN A 37 1.05 15.05 6.10
N HIS A 38 0.01 14.40 6.62
CA HIS A 38 -0.33 13.02 6.34
C HIS A 38 -0.97 12.92 4.96
N LEU A 39 -0.19 12.51 3.96
CA LEU A 39 -0.64 12.40 2.56
C LEU A 39 -0.97 10.95 2.19
N GLY A 40 -1.83 10.34 3.00
CA GLY A 40 -2.25 8.96 2.83
C GLY A 40 -3.31 8.58 3.83
N HIS A 41 -3.61 7.30 3.88
CA HIS A 41 -4.61 6.70 4.75
C HIS A 41 -3.98 5.57 5.57
N ASP A 42 -4.11 5.64 6.88
CA ASP A 42 -3.57 4.64 7.80
C ASP A 42 -4.64 3.62 8.19
N MET A 43 -4.32 2.35 7.98
CA MET A 43 -5.17 1.22 8.38
C MET A 43 -4.42 0.39 9.43
N MET A 44 -4.86 0.50 10.69
CA MET A 44 -4.26 -0.17 11.85
C MET A 44 -4.73 -1.61 11.92
N GLY A 45 -3.80 -2.54 11.99
CA GLY A 45 -4.07 -3.97 12.05
C GLY A 45 -2.89 -4.76 12.61
N GLN A 46 -2.99 -6.08 12.54
CA GLN A 46 -1.95 -6.97 13.05
C GLN A 46 -0.75 -7.05 12.11
N VAL A 47 0.44 -7.15 12.69
CA VAL A 47 1.66 -7.48 11.95
C VAL A 47 1.47 -8.79 11.18
N GLY A 48 1.83 -8.81 9.91
CA GLY A 48 1.67 -9.96 9.04
C GLY A 48 0.35 -10.03 8.27
N THR A 49 -0.58 -9.11 8.50
CA THR A 49 -1.78 -8.97 7.67
C THR A 49 -1.38 -8.85 6.20
N PRO A 50 -1.91 -9.70 5.30
CA PRO A 50 -1.57 -9.62 3.89
C PRO A 50 -2.07 -8.31 3.27
N ILE A 51 -1.17 -7.66 2.54
CA ILE A 51 -1.45 -6.45 1.78
C ILE A 51 -1.69 -6.82 0.32
N ILE A 52 -2.73 -6.24 -0.24
CA ILE A 52 -3.29 -6.59 -1.55
C ILE A 52 -3.07 -5.46 -2.54
N ALA A 53 -2.68 -5.79 -3.78
CA ALA A 53 -2.63 -4.83 -4.86
C ALA A 53 -4.05 -4.31 -5.17
N VAL A 54 -4.24 -3.02 -5.01
CA VAL A 54 -5.54 -2.36 -5.26
C VAL A 54 -5.89 -2.39 -6.75
N GLU A 55 -4.92 -2.11 -7.59
CA GLU A 55 -5.04 -2.11 -9.06
C GLU A 55 -3.86 -2.86 -9.67
N SER A 56 -4.10 -3.47 -10.84
CA SER A 56 -3.04 -4.10 -11.64
C SER A 56 -2.04 -3.06 -12.14
N GLY A 57 -0.78 -3.44 -12.14
CA GLY A 57 0.29 -2.55 -12.56
C GLY A 57 1.65 -3.22 -12.48
N TYR A 58 2.68 -2.41 -12.38
CA TYR A 58 4.06 -2.87 -12.20
C TYR A 58 4.74 -2.21 -10.99
N VAL A 59 5.66 -2.93 -10.39
CA VAL A 59 6.44 -2.43 -9.27
C VAL A 59 7.42 -1.37 -9.79
N GLU A 60 7.16 -0.12 -9.43
CA GLU A 60 8.01 1.02 -9.79
C GLU A 60 9.06 1.32 -8.71
N ALA A 61 8.69 1.12 -7.45
CA ALA A 61 9.57 1.34 -6.31
C ALA A 61 9.42 0.23 -5.28
N ILE A 62 10.53 -0.27 -4.77
CA ILE A 62 10.59 -1.30 -3.75
C ILE A 62 11.86 -1.09 -2.91
N GLY A 63 11.81 -1.41 -1.64
CA GLY A 63 12.95 -1.30 -0.73
C GLY A 63 12.72 -0.34 0.42
N TRP A 64 13.81 0.05 1.09
CA TRP A 64 13.80 0.88 2.28
C TRP A 64 13.69 2.37 1.95
N ASN A 65 12.86 3.04 2.74
CA ASN A 65 12.79 4.49 2.80
C ASN A 65 12.80 4.90 4.28
N GLN A 66 13.54 5.96 4.62
CA GLN A 66 13.69 6.40 6.02
C GLN A 66 12.35 6.68 6.72
N TYR A 67 11.34 7.18 6.03
CA TYR A 67 10.02 7.47 6.60
C TYR A 67 9.07 6.28 6.48
N GLY A 68 8.91 5.74 5.30
CA GLY A 68 8.00 4.63 5.00
C GLY A 68 8.47 3.26 5.44
N GLY A 69 9.74 3.12 5.83
CA GLY A 69 10.32 1.83 6.12
C GLY A 69 10.41 0.94 4.88
N TRP A 70 10.10 -0.33 5.01
CA TRP A 70 9.87 -1.18 3.85
C TRP A 70 8.61 -0.72 3.14
N ARG A 71 8.78 -0.22 1.92
CA ARG A 71 7.70 0.35 1.13
C ARG A 71 7.64 -0.23 -0.26
N LEU A 72 6.48 -0.14 -0.89
CA LEU A 72 6.22 -0.63 -2.23
C LEU A 72 5.40 0.43 -2.98
N GLY A 73 5.84 0.76 -4.19
CA GLY A 73 5.14 1.63 -5.11
C GLY A 73 4.73 0.88 -6.37
N ILE A 74 3.44 0.87 -6.68
CA ILE A 74 2.90 0.22 -7.88
C ILE A 74 2.29 1.28 -8.79
N ARG A 75 2.77 1.28 -10.03
CA ARG A 75 2.27 2.14 -11.09
C ARG A 75 1.22 1.41 -11.91
N SER A 76 0.05 2.03 -12.14
CA SER A 76 -0.95 1.48 -13.08
C SER A 76 -0.39 1.37 -14.50
N PHE A 77 -0.91 0.43 -15.29
CA PHE A 77 -0.39 0.20 -16.66
C PHE A 77 -0.55 1.42 -17.58
N ASP A 78 -1.59 2.23 -17.36
CA ASP A 78 -1.77 3.49 -18.10
C ASP A 78 -0.90 4.65 -17.57
N LYS A 79 -0.10 4.39 -16.52
CA LYS A 79 0.82 5.33 -15.85
C LYS A 79 0.17 6.54 -15.18
N LYS A 80 -1.14 6.52 -15.00
CA LYS A 80 -1.91 7.66 -14.46
C LYS A 80 -2.11 7.60 -12.95
N ARG A 81 -1.89 6.47 -12.31
CA ARG A 81 -2.04 6.27 -10.86
C ARG A 81 -0.82 5.58 -10.28
N TYR A 82 -0.42 6.05 -9.10
CA TYR A 82 0.66 5.45 -8.33
C TYR A 82 0.13 5.11 -6.94
N TYR A 83 0.23 3.85 -6.59
CA TYR A 83 -0.20 3.30 -5.29
C TYR A 83 0.99 3.08 -4.39
N TYR A 84 0.94 3.63 -3.19
CA TYR A 84 2.01 3.58 -2.22
C TYR A 84 1.57 2.77 -1.00
N TYR A 85 2.39 1.79 -0.62
CA TYR A 85 2.18 0.90 0.52
C TYR A 85 3.43 0.96 1.40
N ALA A 86 3.28 1.40 2.66
CA ALA A 86 4.41 1.63 3.55
C ALA A 86 4.25 0.97 4.92
N HIS A 87 5.31 0.99 5.70
CA HIS A 87 5.45 0.38 7.01
C HIS A 87 5.27 -1.15 6.99
N LEU A 88 5.75 -1.79 5.93
CA LEU A 88 5.65 -3.23 5.79
C LEU A 88 6.53 -3.96 6.82
N ARG A 89 6.33 -5.25 6.93
CA ARG A 89 6.89 -6.11 7.97
C ARG A 89 8.42 -6.17 7.92
N LYS A 90 9.04 -6.20 9.10
CA LYS A 90 10.47 -6.44 9.27
C LYS A 90 10.87 -7.84 8.76
N ASN A 91 12.06 -7.97 8.19
CA ASN A 91 12.69 -9.17 7.64
C ASN A 91 12.06 -9.71 6.36
N TYR A 92 10.74 -9.83 6.30
CA TYR A 92 10.00 -10.39 5.17
C TYR A 92 8.83 -9.47 4.79
N PRO A 93 9.12 -8.29 4.19
CA PRO A 93 8.08 -7.29 3.91
C PRO A 93 7.25 -7.62 2.68
N TYR A 94 7.83 -8.28 1.68
CA TYR A 94 7.23 -8.48 0.36
C TYR A 94 6.88 -9.94 0.10
N HIS A 95 5.91 -10.16 -0.78
CA HIS A 95 5.72 -11.48 -1.38
C HIS A 95 6.99 -11.89 -2.15
N LYS A 96 7.36 -13.17 -2.06
CA LYS A 96 8.67 -13.71 -2.48
C LYS A 96 9.14 -13.35 -3.88
N SER A 97 8.21 -13.21 -4.82
CA SER A 97 8.55 -13.02 -6.24
C SER A 97 8.71 -11.55 -6.64
N LEU A 98 8.44 -10.61 -5.73
CA LEU A 98 8.39 -9.20 -6.09
C LEU A 98 9.79 -8.57 -6.16
N LYS A 99 10.03 -7.89 -7.29
CA LYS A 99 11.18 -7.04 -7.54
C LYS A 99 10.76 -5.86 -8.41
N GLU A 100 11.62 -4.88 -8.57
CA GLU A 100 11.38 -3.76 -9.48
C GLU A 100 11.06 -4.27 -10.89
N GLY A 101 10.01 -3.72 -11.49
CA GLY A 101 9.50 -4.13 -12.80
C GLY A 101 8.53 -5.33 -12.78
N SER A 102 8.37 -6.04 -11.66
CA SER A 102 7.39 -7.12 -11.56
C SER A 102 5.98 -6.64 -11.87
N VAL A 103 5.24 -7.42 -12.63
CA VAL A 103 3.82 -7.19 -12.90
C VAL A 103 3.01 -7.80 -11.76
N VAL A 104 2.03 -7.05 -11.26
CA VAL A 104 1.04 -7.51 -10.29
C VAL A 104 -0.37 -7.34 -10.84
N GLN A 105 -1.26 -8.23 -10.43
CA GLN A 105 -2.68 -8.13 -10.74
C GLN A 105 -3.44 -7.61 -9.52
N ALA A 106 -4.49 -6.83 -9.76
CA ALA A 106 -5.40 -6.43 -8.69
C ALA A 106 -5.90 -7.68 -7.93
N GLY A 107 -5.82 -7.66 -6.61
CA GLY A 107 -6.17 -8.79 -5.76
C GLY A 107 -4.98 -9.67 -5.34
N ASP A 108 -3.81 -9.52 -5.94
CA ASP A 108 -2.61 -10.27 -5.54
C ASP A 108 -2.10 -9.83 -4.16
N VAL A 109 -1.58 -10.78 -3.39
CA VAL A 109 -0.77 -10.46 -2.20
C VAL A 109 0.57 -9.88 -2.65
N ILE A 110 0.90 -8.69 -2.15
CA ILE A 110 2.13 -7.97 -2.51
C ILE A 110 3.09 -7.80 -1.34
N GLY A 111 2.60 -7.92 -0.11
CA GLY A 111 3.42 -7.76 1.08
C GLY A 111 2.62 -7.97 2.36
N TYR A 112 3.20 -7.60 3.48
CA TYR A 112 2.64 -7.85 4.79
C TYR A 112 2.77 -6.61 5.68
N MET A 113 1.72 -6.29 6.41
CA MET A 113 1.66 -5.18 7.34
C MET A 113 2.69 -5.32 8.45
N GLY A 114 3.28 -4.21 8.84
CA GLY A 114 4.28 -4.18 9.91
C GLY A 114 4.37 -2.85 10.65
N ARG A 115 5.58 -2.55 11.12
CA ARG A 115 5.91 -1.40 11.96
C ARG A 115 7.21 -0.72 11.55
N THR A 116 7.72 -1.01 10.35
CA THR A 116 9.00 -0.45 9.89
C THR A 116 8.85 1.01 9.45
N GLY A 117 9.92 1.75 9.60
CA GLY A 117 9.99 3.15 9.21
C GLY A 117 10.50 4.08 10.31
N TYR A 118 10.50 5.38 10.02
CA TYR A 118 11.02 6.44 10.88
C TYR A 118 12.42 6.12 11.44
N SER A 119 13.28 5.61 10.58
CA SER A 119 14.67 5.27 10.89
C SER A 119 15.52 5.33 9.64
N GLN A 120 16.74 5.86 9.78
CA GLN A 120 17.75 5.76 8.72
C GLN A 120 18.33 4.35 8.63
N THR A 121 18.27 3.59 9.74
CA THR A 121 18.71 2.20 9.77
C THR A 121 17.66 1.30 9.14
N GLU A 122 18.06 0.61 8.09
CA GLU A 122 17.19 -0.35 7.38
C GLU A 122 16.68 -1.44 8.32
N ASN A 123 15.49 -1.95 8.02
CA ASN A 123 14.86 -3.06 8.72
C ASN A 123 14.59 -2.80 10.21
N THR A 124 14.24 -1.56 10.56
CA THR A 124 13.96 -1.12 11.93
C THR A 124 12.48 -0.90 12.17
N ASN A 125 11.94 -1.51 13.22
CA ASN A 125 10.58 -1.27 13.72
C ASN A 125 10.56 -0.04 14.64
N ASN A 126 10.31 1.14 14.10
CA ASN A 126 10.22 2.38 14.88
C ASN A 126 8.82 3.01 14.87
N ILE A 127 7.84 2.29 14.38
CA ILE A 127 6.41 2.66 14.45
C ILE A 127 5.82 1.99 15.68
N GLU A 128 5.10 2.75 16.49
CA GLU A 128 4.50 2.25 17.73
C GLU A 128 3.33 1.31 17.47
N VAL A 129 2.41 1.69 16.58
CA VAL A 129 1.21 0.92 16.23
C VAL A 129 1.35 0.35 14.83
N SER A 130 1.19 -0.99 14.70
CA SER A 130 1.20 -1.65 13.40
C SER A 130 0.09 -1.12 12.50
N HIS A 131 0.46 -0.66 11.31
CA HIS A 131 -0.51 -0.17 10.32
C HIS A 131 0.05 -0.23 8.90
N LEU A 132 -0.85 -0.26 7.93
CA LEU A 132 -0.53 0.06 6.54
C LEU A 132 -0.75 1.56 6.33
N HIS A 133 0.29 2.26 5.88
CA HIS A 133 0.12 3.59 5.28
C HIS A 133 -0.10 3.40 3.78
N PHE A 134 -1.30 3.73 3.32
CA PHE A 134 -1.73 3.59 1.93
C PHE A 134 -1.90 4.97 1.29
N GLY A 135 -1.31 5.18 0.12
CA GLY A 135 -1.45 6.42 -0.63
C GLY A 135 -1.80 6.17 -2.09
N LEU A 136 -2.53 7.09 -2.67
CA LEU A 136 -2.82 7.14 -4.09
C LEU A 136 -2.42 8.50 -4.65
N GLN A 137 -1.55 8.48 -5.64
CA GLN A 137 -1.10 9.66 -6.36
C GLN A 137 -1.66 9.66 -7.78
N LEU A 138 -2.23 10.78 -8.20
CA LEU A 138 -2.65 11.00 -9.59
C LEU A 138 -1.49 11.62 -10.38
N ILE A 139 -1.25 11.07 -11.56
CA ILE A 139 -0.15 11.48 -12.42
C ILE A 139 -0.70 11.91 -13.77
N PHE A 140 -0.64 13.21 -14.04
CA PHE A 140 -1.01 13.80 -15.32
C PHE A 140 0.21 14.03 -16.20
N ASP A 141 1.38 14.23 -15.58
CA ASP A 141 2.68 14.43 -16.22
C ASP A 141 3.77 13.79 -15.37
N GLU A 142 4.77 13.17 -16.03
CA GLU A 142 5.87 12.48 -15.32
C GLU A 142 6.70 13.42 -14.43
N SER A 143 6.79 14.70 -14.77
CA SER A 143 7.50 15.69 -13.95
C SER A 143 6.92 15.86 -12.54
N GLN A 144 5.65 15.44 -12.32
CA GLN A 144 5.03 15.47 -10.98
C GLN A 144 5.73 14.55 -9.99
N LYS A 145 6.36 13.49 -10.46
CA LYS A 145 7.06 12.51 -9.62
C LYS A 145 8.46 12.97 -9.18
N GLU A 146 9.02 13.93 -9.85
CA GLU A 146 10.39 14.39 -9.63
C GLU A 146 10.50 15.65 -8.77
N GLY A 147 9.37 16.20 -8.32
CA GLY A 147 9.36 17.48 -7.64
C GLY A 147 8.27 17.62 -6.57
N ASN A 148 7.89 18.87 -6.33
CA ASN A 148 6.89 19.23 -5.31
C ASN A 148 5.45 19.29 -5.86
N ASN A 149 5.21 18.74 -7.05
CA ASN A 149 3.92 18.79 -7.75
C ASN A 149 3.11 17.50 -7.61
N GLU A 150 3.40 16.68 -6.61
CA GLU A 150 2.67 15.47 -6.33
C GLU A 150 1.23 15.77 -5.94
N ILE A 151 0.29 14.98 -6.51
CA ILE A 151 -1.14 15.09 -6.22
C ILE A 151 -1.56 13.82 -5.48
N TRP A 152 -1.63 13.89 -4.16
CA TRP A 152 -2.10 12.81 -3.31
C TRP A 152 -3.60 12.94 -3.06
N ILE A 153 -4.31 11.82 -3.09
CA ILE A 153 -5.75 11.75 -2.93
C ILE A 153 -6.09 11.32 -1.50
N ASP A 154 -7.10 11.95 -0.93
CA ASP A 154 -7.76 11.44 0.26
C ASP A 154 -8.44 10.11 -0.08
N CYS A 155 -7.94 9.03 0.53
CA CYS A 155 -8.39 7.67 0.23
C CYS A 155 -9.44 7.12 1.20
N TYR A 156 -9.92 7.91 2.18
CA TYR A 156 -10.83 7.40 3.20
C TYR A 156 -12.09 6.79 2.59
N GLU A 157 -12.83 7.54 1.80
CA GLU A 157 -14.05 7.06 1.16
C GLU A 157 -13.78 5.97 0.10
N LEU A 158 -12.65 6.06 -0.60
CA LEU A 158 -12.23 5.02 -1.55
C LEU A 158 -12.01 3.69 -0.84
N VAL A 159 -11.26 3.67 0.26
CA VAL A 159 -11.00 2.45 1.03
C VAL A 159 -12.28 1.86 1.60
N LYS A 160 -13.21 2.70 2.09
CA LYS A 160 -14.54 2.25 2.52
C LYS A 160 -15.31 1.59 1.39
N PHE A 161 -15.29 2.16 0.21
CA PHE A 161 -15.93 1.57 -0.96
C PHE A 161 -15.29 0.22 -1.35
N LEU A 162 -13.97 0.11 -1.29
CA LEU A 162 -13.23 -1.11 -1.62
C LEU A 162 -13.47 -2.26 -0.62
N GLU A 163 -14.04 -1.99 0.56
CA GLU A 163 -14.52 -3.04 1.47
C GLU A 163 -15.49 -4.03 0.80
N LEU A 164 -16.19 -3.61 -0.24
CA LEU A 164 -17.08 -4.46 -1.03
C LEU A 164 -16.33 -5.52 -1.86
N ASN A 165 -15.02 -5.38 -2.01
CA ASN A 165 -14.21 -6.28 -2.83
C ASN A 165 -12.86 -6.57 -2.16
N ARG A 166 -12.89 -7.44 -1.16
CA ARG A 166 -11.70 -7.89 -0.44
C ARG A 166 -11.24 -9.24 -0.99
N SER A 167 -9.93 -9.36 -1.22
CA SER A 167 -9.31 -10.59 -1.73
C SER A 167 -9.17 -11.63 -0.62
N GLU A 168 -9.60 -12.86 -0.89
CA GLU A 168 -9.31 -14.00 -0.04
C GLU A 168 -7.88 -14.48 -0.28
N THR A 169 -7.20 -14.84 0.80
CA THR A 169 -5.83 -15.34 0.76
C THR A 169 -5.74 -16.71 1.39
N VAL A 170 -4.82 -17.53 0.89
CA VAL A 170 -4.52 -18.84 1.42
C VAL A 170 -3.07 -18.87 1.89
N LYS A 171 -2.86 -19.31 3.12
CA LYS A 171 -1.52 -19.48 3.65
C LYS A 171 -0.88 -20.71 3.01
N ASP A 172 0.27 -20.52 2.37
CA ASP A 172 1.06 -21.61 1.86
C ASP A 172 1.60 -22.44 3.04
N GLN A 173 1.32 -23.75 3.04
CA GLN A 173 1.71 -24.65 4.12
C GLN A 173 3.20 -24.97 4.13
N GLU A 174 3.85 -24.93 2.98
CA GLU A 174 5.29 -25.22 2.86
C GLU A 174 6.15 -24.02 3.24
N THR A 175 5.73 -22.83 2.83
CA THR A 175 6.50 -21.59 3.03
C THR A 175 6.04 -20.79 4.24
N LYS A 176 4.87 -21.11 4.81
CA LYS A 176 4.21 -20.39 5.92
C LYS A 176 3.86 -18.93 5.61
N GLU A 177 3.74 -18.58 4.34
CA GLU A 177 3.32 -17.27 3.84
C GLU A 177 1.90 -17.27 3.28
#